data_f1f79321ad8cc4c1a92feff8d6f11d78
#
_entry.id   f1f79321ad8cc4c1a92feff8d6f11d78
#
_cell.length_a   1.000
_cell.length_b   1.000
_cell.length_c   1.000
_cell.angle_alpha   90.00
_cell.angle_beta   90.00
_cell.angle_gamma   90.00
#
_symmetry.space_group_name_H-M   'P 1'
#
loop_
_entity.id
_entity.type
_entity.pdbx_description
1 polymer ?
#
loop_
_entity_poly.entity_id
_entity_poly.type
_entity_poly.pdbx_seq_one_letter_code
_entity_poly.pdbx_strand_id
1 'polypeptide(L)'
;MSTAIPHSRIFSGVQPTSDSLHLGNALGAITQWVALQEDHDAFFCVVDLHAITVPQDPEALRRRTLLTAAQYLALGIDPGRSTIFVQSQVPAHTQLAWVLGCFTGFGQASRMTQFKDKSTRQGADSTTVGLFTYPVLQAADVLAYDSDLVPVGEDQRQHLELARDVAQRFNSRFPLSLIHI
;
A
#
# COMPACT_ATOMS: atom_id res chain seq x y z
N MET A 1 7.95 -35.09 9.40
CA MET A 1 7.67 -33.69 9.64
C MET A 1 7.92 -32.96 8.33
N SER A 2 6.86 -32.61 7.61
CA SER A 2 6.99 -31.82 6.37
C SER A 2 7.35 -30.40 6.82
N THR A 3 8.57 -29.96 6.55
CA THR A 3 8.94 -28.55 6.64
C THR A 3 8.26 -27.88 5.47
N ALA A 4 7.04 -27.36 5.68
CA ALA A 4 6.44 -26.45 4.73
C ALA A 4 7.45 -25.32 4.49
N ILE A 5 7.89 -25.16 3.25
CA ILE A 5 8.65 -23.98 2.84
C ILE A 5 7.72 -22.81 3.14
N PRO A 6 8.15 -21.81 3.93
CA PRO A 6 7.30 -20.66 4.16
C PRO A 6 6.99 -20.05 2.78
N HIS A 7 5.70 -20.01 2.41
CA HIS A 7 5.29 -19.32 1.20
C HIS A 7 5.66 -17.85 1.38
N SER A 8 6.36 -17.27 0.41
CA SER A 8 6.67 -15.84 0.45
C SER A 8 5.38 -15.04 0.40
N ARG A 9 5.34 -13.93 1.13
CA ARG A 9 4.17 -13.07 1.25
C ARG A 9 4.18 -11.96 0.22
N ILE A 10 3.02 -11.70 -0.33
CA ILE A 10 2.80 -10.61 -1.28
C ILE A 10 1.81 -9.62 -0.68
N PHE A 11 2.16 -8.35 -0.75
CA PHE A 11 1.23 -7.26 -0.50
C PHE A 11 1.12 -6.37 -1.73
N SER A 12 -0.09 -6.07 -2.13
CA SER A 12 -0.35 -5.03 -3.12
C SER A 12 -1.76 -4.44 -2.96
N GLY A 13 -2.04 -3.31 -3.63
CA GLY A 13 -3.33 -2.68 -3.51
C GLY A 13 -3.59 -1.60 -4.56
N VAL A 14 -4.87 -1.28 -4.75
CA VAL A 14 -5.33 -0.22 -5.64
C VAL A 14 -6.20 0.78 -4.88
N GLN A 15 -6.03 2.06 -5.21
CA GLN A 15 -6.88 3.13 -4.69
C GLN A 15 -8.24 3.13 -5.37
N PRO A 16 -9.36 3.22 -4.62
CA PRO A 16 -10.71 3.26 -5.19
C PRO A 16 -11.08 4.69 -5.65
N THR A 17 -10.31 5.24 -6.60
CA THR A 17 -10.46 6.64 -7.05
C THR A 17 -11.32 6.80 -8.30
N SER A 18 -11.70 5.71 -8.96
CA SER A 18 -12.54 5.70 -10.16
C SER A 18 -13.57 4.58 -10.14
N ASP A 19 -14.61 4.70 -10.95
CA ASP A 19 -15.68 3.69 -11.06
C ASP A 19 -15.26 2.43 -11.84
N SER A 20 -14.09 2.46 -12.47
CA SER A 20 -13.49 1.31 -13.14
C SER A 20 -11.97 1.32 -12.96
N LEU A 21 -11.41 0.13 -12.86
CA LEU A 21 -9.96 -0.01 -12.94
C LEU A 21 -9.50 0.39 -14.33
N HIS A 22 -8.48 1.27 -14.40
CA HIS A 22 -7.88 1.57 -15.68
C HIS A 22 -7.30 0.30 -16.32
N LEU A 23 -7.33 0.22 -17.64
CA LEU A 23 -6.80 -0.93 -18.39
C LEU A 23 -5.37 -1.27 -17.99
N GLY A 24 -4.54 -0.25 -17.66
CA GLY A 24 -3.19 -0.43 -17.15
C GLY A 24 -3.14 -1.13 -15.78
N ASN A 25 -4.08 -0.84 -14.87
CA ASN A 25 -4.15 -1.51 -13.57
C ASN A 25 -4.66 -2.96 -13.73
N ALA A 26 -5.67 -3.16 -14.58
CA ALA A 26 -6.22 -4.49 -14.82
C ALA A 26 -5.21 -5.41 -15.52
N LEU A 27 -4.59 -4.95 -16.61
CA LEU A 27 -3.65 -5.75 -17.40
C LEU A 27 -2.22 -5.76 -16.80
N GLY A 28 -1.82 -4.68 -16.12
CA GLY A 28 -0.47 -4.59 -15.57
C GLY A 28 -0.34 -5.23 -14.18
N ALA A 29 -1.15 -4.81 -13.22
CA ALA A 29 -1.02 -5.24 -11.83
C ALA A 29 -1.85 -6.51 -11.54
N ILE A 30 -3.17 -6.49 -11.81
CA ILE A 30 -4.07 -7.56 -11.35
C ILE A 30 -3.81 -8.87 -12.08
N THR A 31 -3.46 -8.84 -13.37
CA THR A 31 -3.08 -10.07 -14.08
C THR A 31 -1.85 -10.74 -13.45
N GLN A 32 -0.88 -9.94 -12.98
CA GLN A 32 0.26 -10.48 -12.25
C GLN A 32 -0.16 -11.05 -10.89
N TRP A 33 -1.09 -10.39 -10.18
CA TRP A 33 -1.57 -10.86 -8.88
C TRP A 33 -2.28 -12.21 -8.99
N VAL A 34 -3.09 -12.41 -10.06
CA VAL A 34 -3.76 -13.67 -10.34
C VAL A 34 -2.77 -14.81 -10.53
N ALA A 35 -1.64 -14.55 -11.19
CA ALA A 35 -0.58 -15.55 -11.33
C ALA A 35 0.17 -15.79 -10.00
N LEU A 36 0.47 -14.71 -9.26
CA LEU A 36 1.24 -14.79 -8.02
C LEU A 36 0.48 -15.45 -6.86
N GLN A 37 -0.86 -15.35 -6.81
CA GLN A 37 -1.65 -15.98 -5.75
C GLN A 37 -1.57 -17.51 -5.75
N GLU A 38 -1.11 -18.14 -6.83
CA GLU A 38 -1.01 -19.60 -6.92
C GLU A 38 0.08 -20.15 -6.00
N ASP A 39 1.20 -19.43 -5.84
CA ASP A 39 2.42 -19.89 -5.18
C ASP A 39 2.77 -19.07 -3.92
N HIS A 40 1.97 -18.05 -3.56
CA HIS A 40 2.30 -17.11 -2.50
C HIS A 40 1.13 -16.89 -1.53
N ASP A 41 1.45 -16.48 -0.30
CA ASP A 41 0.48 -15.97 0.67
C ASP A 41 0.17 -14.50 0.34
N ALA A 42 -0.92 -14.27 -0.38
CA ALA A 42 -1.20 -12.99 -1.03
C ALA A 42 -2.24 -12.14 -0.28
N PHE A 43 -1.90 -10.87 -0.07
CA PHE A 43 -2.72 -9.84 0.58
C PHE A 43 -3.02 -8.72 -0.42
N PHE A 44 -4.27 -8.61 -0.84
CA PHE A 44 -4.73 -7.59 -1.79
C PHE A 44 -5.67 -6.60 -1.12
N CYS A 45 -5.19 -5.38 -0.99
CA CYS A 45 -5.83 -4.31 -0.23
C CYS A 45 -6.55 -3.32 -1.15
N VAL A 46 -7.77 -2.93 -0.79
CA VAL A 46 -8.39 -1.71 -1.32
C VAL A 46 -7.94 -0.56 -0.43
N VAL A 47 -7.02 0.28 -0.96
CA VAL A 47 -6.32 1.29 -0.15
C VAL A 47 -7.09 2.61 -0.12
N ASP A 48 -8.21 2.61 0.58
CA ASP A 48 -9.15 3.73 0.70
C ASP A 48 -8.60 4.91 1.51
N LEU A 49 -7.71 4.67 2.48
CA LEU A 49 -7.04 5.76 3.21
C LEU A 49 -6.07 6.54 2.32
N HIS A 50 -5.44 5.92 1.34
CA HIS A 50 -4.65 6.64 0.36
C HIS A 50 -5.51 7.49 -0.58
N ALA A 51 -6.73 7.06 -0.87
CA ALA A 51 -7.65 7.82 -1.71
C ALA A 51 -8.04 9.17 -1.10
N ILE A 52 -8.19 9.25 0.24
CA ILE A 52 -8.57 10.48 0.93
C ILE A 52 -7.45 11.51 1.08
N THR A 53 -6.24 11.22 0.59
CA THR A 53 -5.15 12.23 0.50
C THR A 53 -5.50 13.39 -0.46
N VAL A 54 -6.50 13.19 -1.30
CA VAL A 54 -7.15 14.22 -2.13
C VAL A 54 -8.65 14.24 -1.82
N PRO A 55 -9.35 15.36 -2.04
CA PRO A 55 -10.78 15.45 -1.77
C PRO A 55 -11.57 14.35 -2.48
N GLN A 56 -12.45 13.68 -1.75
CA GLN A 56 -13.34 12.63 -2.24
C GLN A 56 -14.79 12.94 -1.81
N ASP A 57 -15.75 12.61 -2.66
CA ASP A 57 -17.14 12.51 -2.24
C ASP A 57 -17.32 11.22 -1.40
N PRO A 58 -17.87 11.28 -0.18
CA PRO A 58 -17.95 10.13 0.71
C PRO A 58 -18.79 8.97 0.16
N GLU A 59 -19.89 9.26 -0.52
CA GLU A 59 -20.77 8.23 -1.09
C GLU A 59 -20.09 7.55 -2.28
N ALA A 60 -19.47 8.35 -3.14
CA ALA A 60 -18.71 7.83 -4.27
C ALA A 60 -17.52 6.97 -3.79
N LEU A 61 -16.78 7.41 -2.76
CA LEU A 61 -15.67 6.63 -2.21
C LEU A 61 -16.15 5.29 -1.65
N ARG A 62 -17.23 5.29 -0.86
CA ARG A 62 -17.83 4.06 -0.32
C ARG A 62 -18.22 3.08 -1.43
N ARG A 63 -18.93 3.57 -2.46
CA ARG A 63 -19.34 2.76 -3.61
C ARG A 63 -18.12 2.21 -4.36
N ARG A 64 -17.12 3.04 -4.63
CA ARG A 64 -15.90 2.68 -5.35
C ARG A 64 -15.05 1.67 -4.58
N THR A 65 -14.99 1.76 -3.27
CA THR A 65 -14.30 0.78 -2.41
C THR A 65 -14.88 -0.62 -2.59
N LEU A 66 -16.21 -0.75 -2.54
CA LEU A 66 -16.88 -2.03 -2.77
C LEU A 66 -16.73 -2.51 -4.21
N LEU A 67 -16.83 -1.58 -5.17
CA LEU A 67 -16.68 -1.90 -6.60
C LEU A 67 -15.25 -2.38 -6.91
N THR A 68 -14.22 -1.77 -6.32
CA THR A 68 -12.82 -2.21 -6.49
C THR A 68 -12.63 -3.63 -5.96
N ALA A 69 -13.17 -3.96 -4.79
CA ALA A 69 -13.13 -5.32 -4.27
C ALA A 69 -13.86 -6.32 -5.19
N ALA A 70 -15.04 -5.94 -5.71
CA ALA A 70 -15.76 -6.77 -6.67
C ALA A 70 -14.99 -6.97 -7.99
N GLN A 71 -14.28 -5.95 -8.45
CA GLN A 71 -13.42 -6.04 -9.62
C GLN A 71 -12.23 -6.97 -9.41
N TYR A 72 -11.63 -7.02 -8.20
CA TYR A 72 -10.59 -8.02 -7.88
C TYR A 72 -11.12 -9.43 -8.11
N LEU A 73 -12.30 -9.74 -7.57
CA LEU A 73 -12.95 -11.05 -7.75
C LEU A 73 -13.26 -11.34 -9.21
N ALA A 74 -13.83 -10.37 -9.92
CA ALA A 74 -14.19 -10.51 -11.33
C ALA A 74 -12.99 -10.74 -12.25
N LEU A 75 -11.81 -10.25 -11.88
CA LEU A 75 -10.57 -10.40 -12.62
C LEU A 75 -9.78 -11.67 -12.25
N GLY A 76 -10.28 -12.46 -11.30
CA GLY A 76 -9.73 -13.78 -10.99
C GLY A 76 -8.94 -13.87 -9.68
N ILE A 77 -8.99 -12.86 -8.81
CA ILE A 77 -8.47 -13.03 -7.45
C ILE A 77 -9.41 -13.96 -6.68
N ASP A 78 -8.89 -15.07 -6.21
CA ASP A 78 -9.61 -16.09 -5.47
C ASP A 78 -9.57 -15.82 -3.97
N PRO A 79 -10.72 -15.50 -3.32
CA PRO A 79 -10.76 -15.25 -1.88
C PRO A 79 -10.56 -16.50 -1.02
N GLY A 80 -10.55 -17.70 -1.63
CA GLY A 80 -10.18 -18.94 -0.97
C GLY A 80 -8.66 -19.14 -0.86
N ARG A 81 -7.87 -18.37 -1.63
CA ARG A 81 -6.40 -18.43 -1.68
C ARG A 81 -5.74 -17.16 -1.18
N SER A 82 -6.36 -16.03 -1.44
CA SER A 82 -5.83 -14.70 -1.13
C SER A 82 -6.68 -13.98 -0.11
N THR A 83 -6.07 -13.15 0.70
CA THR A 83 -6.77 -12.23 1.60
C THR A 83 -7.11 -10.94 0.87
N ILE A 84 -8.41 -10.63 0.71
CA ILE A 84 -8.89 -9.36 0.17
C ILE A 84 -9.50 -8.55 1.32
N PHE A 85 -9.11 -7.30 1.47
CA PHE A 85 -9.60 -6.45 2.55
C PHE A 85 -9.55 -4.96 2.20
N VAL A 86 -10.22 -4.15 3.03
CA VAL A 86 -10.21 -2.68 2.92
C VAL A 86 -9.27 -2.12 4.00
N GLN A 87 -8.36 -1.26 3.61
CA GLN A 87 -7.30 -0.70 4.46
C GLN A 87 -7.85 -0.07 5.74
N SER A 88 -8.91 0.75 5.65
CA SER A 88 -9.51 1.42 6.81
C SER A 88 -10.15 0.46 7.82
N GLN A 89 -10.41 -0.79 7.46
CA GLN A 89 -10.97 -1.80 8.35
C GLN A 89 -9.91 -2.52 9.20
N VAL A 90 -8.63 -2.24 8.94
CA VAL A 90 -7.50 -2.82 9.69
C VAL A 90 -6.72 -1.69 10.39
N PRO A 91 -7.02 -1.38 11.66
CA PRO A 91 -6.43 -0.26 12.38
C PRO A 91 -4.89 -0.30 12.48
N ALA A 92 -4.31 -1.48 12.37
CA ALA A 92 -2.86 -1.67 12.44
C ALA A 92 -2.08 -0.84 11.40
N HIS A 93 -2.63 -0.60 10.22
CA HIS A 93 -2.03 0.24 9.18
C HIS A 93 -1.74 1.67 9.69
N THR A 94 -2.75 2.32 10.26
CA THR A 94 -2.60 3.70 10.77
C THR A 94 -1.78 3.75 12.06
N GLN A 95 -1.88 2.74 12.91
CA GLN A 95 -1.08 2.64 14.14
C GLN A 95 0.41 2.48 13.81
N LEU A 96 0.74 1.57 12.89
CA LEU A 96 2.11 1.39 12.45
C LEU A 96 2.63 2.61 11.68
N ALA A 97 1.80 3.23 10.84
CA ALA A 97 2.16 4.47 10.14
C ALA A 97 2.54 5.59 11.11
N TRP A 98 1.83 5.74 12.22
CA TRP A 98 2.20 6.70 13.27
C TRP A 98 3.57 6.38 13.87
N VAL A 99 3.79 5.13 14.24
CA VAL A 99 5.09 4.69 14.79
C VAL A 99 6.22 4.97 13.79
N LEU A 100 6.09 4.51 12.55
CA LEU A 100 7.10 4.71 11.50
C LEU A 100 7.31 6.20 11.18
N GLY A 101 6.26 7.01 11.27
CA GLY A 101 6.33 8.46 11.14
C GLY A 101 7.27 9.11 12.15
N CYS A 102 7.33 8.59 13.38
CA CYS A 102 8.26 9.04 14.41
C CYS A 102 9.72 8.68 14.09
N PHE A 103 9.96 7.76 13.16
CA PHE A 103 11.29 7.35 12.68
C PHE A 103 11.63 7.85 11.28
N THR A 104 10.71 8.52 10.60
CA THR A 104 10.91 9.08 9.27
C THR A 104 11.39 10.53 9.37
N GLY A 105 12.56 10.82 8.83
CA GLY A 105 13.08 12.18 8.82
C GLY A 105 12.29 13.11 7.90
N PHE A 106 11.96 14.32 8.36
CA PHE A 106 11.25 15.33 7.57
C PHE A 106 11.91 15.57 6.19
N GLY A 107 13.24 15.72 6.16
CA GLY A 107 13.99 15.91 4.91
C GLY A 107 13.92 14.71 3.97
N GLN A 108 13.71 13.49 4.47
CA GLN A 108 13.50 12.30 3.67
C GLN A 108 12.11 12.31 3.02
N ALA A 109 11.06 12.58 3.81
CA ALA A 109 9.70 12.72 3.31
C ALA A 109 9.56 13.87 2.29
N SER A 110 10.24 15.02 2.51
CA SER A 110 10.22 16.17 1.61
C SER A 110 10.85 15.92 0.24
N ARG A 111 11.71 14.91 0.11
CA ARG A 111 12.36 14.57 -1.16
C ARG A 111 11.53 13.67 -2.06
N MET A 112 10.40 13.16 -1.56
CA MET A 112 9.52 12.29 -2.35
C MET A 112 9.00 13.02 -3.60
N THR A 113 9.27 12.47 -4.78
CA THR A 113 8.93 13.09 -6.07
C THR A 113 7.43 13.23 -6.25
N GLN A 114 6.68 12.21 -5.92
CA GLN A 114 5.21 12.19 -5.99
C GLN A 114 4.56 13.30 -5.13
N PHE A 115 5.14 13.62 -3.98
CA PHE A 115 4.70 14.74 -3.15
C PHE A 115 4.91 16.07 -3.88
N LYS A 116 6.11 16.27 -4.46
CA LYS A 116 6.44 17.49 -5.21
C LYS A 116 5.51 17.69 -6.40
N ASP A 117 5.28 16.65 -7.18
CA ASP A 117 4.44 16.71 -8.38
C ASP A 117 2.98 17.03 -8.03
N LYS A 118 2.43 16.38 -7.00
CA LYS A 118 1.05 16.62 -6.56
C LYS A 118 0.87 18.00 -5.91
N SER A 119 1.83 18.43 -5.08
CA SER A 119 1.78 19.76 -4.47
C SER A 119 1.89 20.89 -5.49
N THR A 120 2.68 20.71 -6.55
CA THR A 120 2.78 21.68 -7.66
C THR A 120 1.47 21.78 -8.44
N ARG A 121 0.77 20.66 -8.65
CA ARG A 121 -0.52 20.64 -9.37
C ARG A 121 -1.67 21.21 -8.58
N GLN A 122 -1.68 21.04 -7.26
CA GLN A 122 -2.79 21.49 -6.38
C GLN A 122 -2.58 22.89 -5.81
N GLY A 123 -1.37 23.44 -5.86
CA GLY A 123 -0.97 24.66 -5.18
C GLY A 123 -0.58 24.43 -3.72
N ALA A 124 0.31 25.25 -3.19
CA ALA A 124 0.89 25.09 -1.85
C ALA A 124 -0.16 25.10 -0.74
N ASP A 125 -1.18 25.96 -0.88
CA ASP A 125 -2.23 26.15 0.15
C ASP A 125 -3.24 25.01 0.23
N SER A 126 -3.31 24.16 -0.79
CA SER A 126 -4.20 22.99 -0.85
C SER A 126 -3.50 21.67 -0.49
N THR A 127 -2.19 21.71 -0.23
CA THR A 127 -1.39 20.52 0.11
C THR A 127 -1.63 20.12 1.57
N THR A 128 -2.21 18.93 1.78
CA THR A 128 -2.52 18.44 3.13
C THR A 128 -1.33 17.70 3.76
N VAL A 129 -1.33 17.59 5.09
CA VAL A 129 -0.37 16.73 5.83
C VAL A 129 -0.49 15.29 5.38
N GLY A 130 -1.71 14.77 5.11
CA GLY A 130 -1.92 13.43 4.59
C GLY A 130 -1.20 13.19 3.26
N LEU A 131 -1.22 14.19 2.35
CA LEU A 131 -0.47 14.10 1.09
C LEU A 131 1.04 14.12 1.30
N PHE A 132 1.53 14.73 2.38
CA PHE A 132 2.94 14.70 2.75
C PHE A 132 3.36 13.37 3.38
N THR A 133 2.49 12.77 4.19
CA THR A 133 2.83 11.60 5.02
C THR A 133 2.38 10.26 4.44
N TYR A 134 1.58 10.22 3.35
CA TYR A 134 1.11 8.96 2.78
C TYR A 134 2.23 7.95 2.42
N PRO A 135 3.46 8.33 2.06
CA PRO A 135 4.52 7.36 1.82
C PRO A 135 4.88 6.55 3.08
N VAL A 136 4.68 7.14 4.26
CA VAL A 136 4.88 6.44 5.54
C VAL A 136 3.72 5.47 5.80
N LEU A 137 2.50 5.82 5.45
CA LEU A 137 1.37 4.89 5.48
C LEU A 137 1.57 3.72 4.52
N GLN A 138 2.09 3.98 3.32
CA GLN A 138 2.43 2.92 2.36
C GLN A 138 3.54 1.99 2.90
N ALA A 139 4.55 2.54 3.58
CA ALA A 139 5.55 1.73 4.27
C ALA A 139 4.91 0.85 5.35
N ALA A 140 3.96 1.40 6.12
CA ALA A 140 3.24 0.63 7.12
C ALA A 140 2.39 -0.48 6.50
N ASP A 141 1.74 -0.23 5.35
CA ASP A 141 0.93 -1.22 4.63
C ASP A 141 1.78 -2.46 4.28
N VAL A 142 2.98 -2.24 3.74
CA VAL A 142 3.90 -3.31 3.34
C VAL A 142 4.47 -4.04 4.55
N LEU A 143 4.94 -3.29 5.55
CA LEU A 143 5.66 -3.82 6.71
C LEU A 143 4.75 -4.56 7.69
N ALA A 144 3.46 -4.20 7.75
CA ALA A 144 2.49 -4.86 8.63
C ALA A 144 2.28 -6.36 8.31
N TYR A 145 2.56 -6.76 7.08
CA TYR A 145 2.35 -8.14 6.60
C TYR A 145 3.66 -8.91 6.42
N ASP A 146 4.81 -8.31 6.77
CA ASP A 146 6.12 -8.95 6.58
C ASP A 146 6.27 -9.44 5.12
N SER A 147 6.03 -8.53 4.18
CA SER A 147 5.91 -8.87 2.76
C SER A 147 7.27 -9.04 2.10
N ASP A 148 7.49 -10.15 1.44
CA ASP A 148 8.70 -10.43 0.65
C ASP A 148 8.65 -9.77 -0.73
N LEU A 149 7.44 -9.67 -1.30
CA LEU A 149 7.21 -9.13 -2.64
C LEU A 149 6.11 -8.06 -2.62
N VAL A 150 6.37 -6.98 -3.31
CA VAL A 150 5.42 -5.86 -3.49
C VAL A 150 5.34 -5.52 -4.98
N PRO A 151 4.46 -6.18 -5.74
CA PRO A 151 4.29 -5.90 -7.16
C PRO A 151 3.65 -4.54 -7.37
N VAL A 152 4.43 -3.58 -7.81
CA VAL A 152 4.04 -2.18 -8.05
C VAL A 152 4.64 -1.65 -9.34
N GLY A 153 4.09 -0.57 -9.87
CA GLY A 153 4.69 0.15 -10.99
C GLY A 153 6.02 0.82 -10.63
N GLU A 154 6.84 1.11 -11.62
CA GLU A 154 8.16 1.74 -11.45
C GLU A 154 8.07 3.10 -10.72
N ASP A 155 6.96 3.82 -10.89
CA ASP A 155 6.68 5.07 -10.19
C ASP A 155 6.60 4.94 -8.66
N GLN A 156 6.43 3.72 -8.13
CA GLN A 156 6.37 3.40 -6.71
C GLN A 156 7.72 3.00 -6.11
N ARG A 157 8.77 2.89 -6.91
CA ARG A 157 10.10 2.45 -6.46
C ARG A 157 10.63 3.29 -5.29
N GLN A 158 10.51 4.60 -5.37
CA GLN A 158 10.98 5.51 -4.31
C GLN A 158 10.24 5.28 -2.98
N HIS A 159 8.97 4.86 -3.01
CA HIS A 159 8.21 4.53 -1.80
C HIS A 159 8.73 3.25 -1.15
N LEU A 160 9.10 2.24 -1.95
CA LEU A 160 9.69 1.01 -1.42
C LEU A 160 11.10 1.25 -0.85
N GLU A 161 11.87 2.14 -1.45
CA GLU A 161 13.17 2.58 -0.90
C GLU A 161 12.97 3.27 0.47
N LEU A 162 11.96 4.15 0.58
CA LEU A 162 11.60 4.75 1.86
C LEU A 162 11.22 3.69 2.90
N ALA A 163 10.40 2.71 2.52
CA ALA A 163 9.98 1.64 3.42
C ALA A 163 11.18 0.87 3.97
N ARG A 164 12.15 0.51 3.11
CA ARG A 164 13.41 -0.16 3.52
C ARG A 164 14.24 0.69 4.48
N ASP A 165 14.41 1.96 4.16
CA ASP A 165 15.19 2.88 5.00
C ASP A 165 14.58 3.04 6.39
N VAL A 166 13.25 3.13 6.47
CA VAL A 166 12.51 3.28 7.73
C VAL A 166 12.58 1.98 8.53
N ALA A 167 12.41 0.82 7.89
CA ALA A 167 12.56 -0.49 8.53
C ALA A 167 13.97 -0.70 9.10
N GLN A 168 15.02 -0.40 8.33
CA GLN A 168 16.40 -0.48 8.79
C GLN A 168 16.66 0.42 10.00
N ARG A 169 16.14 1.65 9.98
CA ARG A 169 16.29 2.60 11.10
C ARG A 169 15.54 2.12 12.34
N PHE A 170 14.34 1.58 12.16
CA PHE A 170 13.55 0.98 13.24
C PHE A 170 14.30 -0.20 13.85
N ASN A 171 14.75 -1.15 13.04
CA ASN A 171 15.48 -2.35 13.49
C ASN A 171 16.80 -2.00 14.19
N SER A 172 17.52 -0.97 13.73
CA SER A 172 18.74 -0.50 14.41
C SER A 172 18.46 0.07 15.79
N ARG A 173 17.27 0.63 16.01
CA ARG A 173 16.87 1.21 17.30
C ARG A 173 16.27 0.15 18.24
N PHE A 174 15.62 -0.87 17.68
CA PHE A 174 14.93 -1.93 18.41
C PHE A 174 15.35 -3.31 17.89
N PRO A 175 16.57 -3.77 18.24
CA PRO A 175 17.14 -5.00 17.65
C PRO A 175 16.41 -6.29 18.01
N LEU A 176 15.50 -6.25 19.00
CA LEU A 176 14.65 -7.39 19.37
C LEU A 176 13.29 -7.40 18.68
N SER A 177 12.96 -6.33 17.94
CA SER A 177 11.67 -6.16 17.24
C SER A 177 11.97 -5.98 15.76
N LEU A 178 12.18 -7.09 15.05
CA LEU A 178 12.56 -7.06 13.65
C LEU A 178 11.33 -6.82 12.77
N ILE A 179 11.42 -5.79 11.94
CA ILE A 179 10.55 -5.58 10.79
C ILE A 179 11.36 -6.01 9.56
N HIS A 180 10.85 -6.99 8.80
CA HIS A 180 11.53 -7.48 7.61
C HIS A 180 10.99 -6.83 6.34
N ILE A 181 11.87 -6.60 5.38
CA ILE A 181 11.59 -6.32 3.97
C ILE A 181 12.58 -7.11 3.13
#